data_fcb63ea0ef470f9e416302adba2a1181
#
_entry.id   fcb63ea0ef470f9e416302adba2a1181
#
_cell.length_a   1.000
_cell.length_b   1.000
_cell.length_c   1.000
_cell.angle_alpha   90.00
_cell.angle_beta   90.00
_cell.angle_gamma   90.00
#
_symmetry.space_group_name_H-M   'P 1'
#
loop_
_entity.id
_entity.type
_entity.pdbx_description
1 polymer ?
#
loop_
_entity_poly.entity_id
_entity_poly.type
_entity_poly.pdbx_seq_one_letter_code
_entity_poly.pdbx_strand_id
1 'polypeptide(L)'
;MKKYVFVLQGVIFLLLTACSGLKYSFVGVDIPPDAKTVSVKSFQNNASLVNLKLSNQITTALKDKFQSQTKLNIIEARGDLQFEGEITNYSVSATAVGVDKAAMNRLTITLRVSFVNKLDETKNYEQSFSRYADYDSSKTLAQVEDELVSQICEALIDDIFSKAVGNW
;
A
#
# COMPACT_ATOMS: atom_id res chain seq x y z
N MET A 1 12.61 -60.28 -7.48
CA MET A 1 13.22 -58.99 -7.13
C MET A 1 13.05 -57.92 -8.23
N LYS A 2 13.30 -58.22 -9.51
CA LYS A 2 13.15 -57.21 -10.60
C LYS A 2 11.74 -56.60 -10.75
N LYS A 3 10.67 -57.38 -10.52
CA LYS A 3 9.27 -56.91 -10.64
C LYS A 3 8.88 -55.85 -9.59
N TYR A 4 9.42 -55.95 -8.37
CA TYR A 4 9.14 -54.97 -7.31
C TYR A 4 9.87 -53.63 -7.51
N VAL A 5 11.04 -53.68 -8.18
CA VAL A 5 11.79 -52.46 -8.53
C VAL A 5 11.01 -51.60 -9.54
N PHE A 6 10.38 -52.21 -10.56
CA PHE A 6 9.56 -51.49 -11.53
C PHE A 6 8.29 -50.89 -10.92
N VAL A 7 7.66 -51.61 -9.98
CA VAL A 7 6.47 -51.07 -9.26
C VAL A 7 6.87 -49.90 -8.37
N LEU A 8 7.98 -50.00 -7.65
CA LEU A 8 8.50 -48.92 -6.79
C LEU A 8 8.89 -47.69 -7.61
N GLN A 9 9.50 -47.87 -8.78
CA GLN A 9 9.88 -46.77 -9.68
C GLN A 9 8.66 -46.07 -10.30
N GLY A 10 7.58 -46.82 -10.59
CA GLY A 10 6.30 -46.26 -11.07
C GLY A 10 5.59 -45.41 -10.00
N VAL A 11 5.63 -45.87 -8.74
CA VAL A 11 5.01 -45.11 -7.62
C VAL A 11 5.76 -43.80 -7.32
N ILE A 12 7.11 -43.81 -7.43
CA ILE A 12 7.93 -42.61 -7.24
C ILE A 12 7.66 -41.59 -8.36
N PHE A 13 7.46 -42.05 -9.59
CA PHE A 13 7.16 -41.17 -10.73
C PHE A 13 5.77 -40.51 -10.61
N LEU A 14 4.78 -41.23 -10.03
CA LEU A 14 3.42 -40.70 -9.79
C LEU A 14 3.41 -39.64 -8.68
N LEU A 15 4.30 -39.68 -7.71
CA LEU A 15 4.41 -38.69 -6.63
C LEU A 15 5.04 -37.38 -7.05
N LEU A 16 5.80 -37.36 -8.15
CA LEU A 16 6.46 -36.15 -8.67
C LEU A 16 5.55 -35.26 -9.53
N THR A 17 4.39 -35.76 -9.97
CA THR A 17 3.45 -34.97 -10.78
C THR A 17 2.41 -34.22 -9.94
N ALA A 18 2.39 -34.36 -8.62
CA ALA A 18 1.43 -33.69 -7.72
C ALA A 18 1.77 -32.24 -7.36
N CYS A 19 2.88 -31.68 -7.90
CA CYS A 19 3.23 -30.28 -7.73
C CYS A 19 2.66 -29.41 -8.84
N SER A 20 1.37 -29.54 -9.20
CA SER A 20 0.68 -28.55 -10.01
C SER A 20 0.13 -27.44 -9.12
N GLY A 21 0.94 -26.37 -8.99
CA GLY A 21 0.54 -25.00 -8.82
C GLY A 21 -0.69 -24.68 -7.97
N LEU A 22 -0.63 -24.88 -6.67
CA LEU A 22 -1.43 -24.09 -5.76
C LEU A 22 -0.92 -22.64 -5.85
N LYS A 23 -1.61 -21.82 -6.66
CA LYS A 23 -1.46 -20.35 -6.60
C LYS A 23 -2.03 -19.92 -5.25
N TYR A 24 -1.20 -19.90 -4.23
CA TYR A 24 -1.52 -19.25 -2.97
C TYR A 24 -1.58 -17.74 -3.26
N SER A 25 -2.80 -17.22 -3.40
CA SER A 25 -3.05 -15.79 -3.27
C SER A 25 -2.99 -15.47 -1.78
N PHE A 26 -1.86 -14.96 -1.31
CA PHE A 26 -1.61 -14.64 0.10
C PHE A 26 -2.28 -13.33 0.56
N VAL A 27 -2.99 -12.65 -0.29
CA VAL A 27 -3.72 -11.43 0.06
C VAL A 27 -5.20 -11.75 -0.07
N GLY A 28 -5.93 -11.67 1.03
CA GLY A 28 -7.37 -11.63 1.05
C GLY A 28 -7.86 -10.32 0.41
N VAL A 29 -7.60 -10.18 -0.89
CA VAL A 29 -8.01 -9.02 -1.68
C VAL A 29 -9.45 -9.28 -2.11
N ASP A 30 -10.39 -8.59 -1.46
CA ASP A 30 -11.82 -8.64 -1.80
C ASP A 30 -12.15 -7.55 -2.83
N ILE A 31 -11.70 -7.77 -4.06
CA ILE A 31 -12.10 -6.93 -5.21
C ILE A 31 -13.32 -7.57 -5.85
N PRO A 32 -14.40 -6.79 -6.11
CA PRO A 32 -15.55 -7.32 -6.85
C PRO A 32 -15.08 -8.01 -8.14
N PRO A 33 -15.55 -9.23 -8.44
CA PRO A 33 -15.08 -9.99 -9.61
C PRO A 33 -15.34 -9.26 -10.94
N ASP A 34 -16.30 -8.35 -10.96
CA ASP A 34 -16.65 -7.55 -12.12
C ASP A 34 -15.81 -6.28 -12.26
N ALA A 35 -15.03 -5.90 -11.24
CA ALA A 35 -14.11 -4.77 -11.31
C ALA A 35 -12.94 -5.08 -12.25
N LYS A 36 -12.73 -4.21 -13.23
CA LYS A 36 -11.68 -4.34 -14.25
C LYS A 36 -10.71 -3.18 -14.26
N THR A 37 -11.13 -2.04 -13.73
CA THR A 37 -10.40 -0.79 -13.84
C THR A 37 -10.32 -0.05 -12.52
N VAL A 38 -9.19 0.63 -12.30
CA VAL A 38 -9.00 1.56 -11.19
C VAL A 38 -8.44 2.88 -11.72
N SER A 39 -8.94 3.98 -11.18
CA SER A 39 -8.42 5.32 -11.47
C SER A 39 -7.98 6.00 -10.17
N VAL A 40 -6.82 6.64 -10.24
CA VAL A 40 -6.23 7.40 -9.12
C VAL A 40 -5.96 8.81 -9.63
N LYS A 41 -6.73 9.78 -9.14
CA LYS A 41 -6.46 11.20 -9.40
C LYS A 41 -5.21 11.65 -8.64
N SER A 42 -4.54 12.65 -9.19
CA SER A 42 -3.39 13.28 -8.52
C SER A 42 -3.82 13.85 -7.17
N PHE A 43 -3.12 13.45 -6.11
CA PHE A 43 -3.34 13.97 -4.76
C PHE A 43 -2.93 15.43 -4.70
N GLN A 44 -3.82 16.29 -4.21
CA GLN A 44 -3.52 17.70 -4.03
C GLN A 44 -2.75 17.93 -2.75
N ASN A 45 -1.76 18.83 -2.77
CA ASN A 45 -1.00 19.15 -1.56
C ASN A 45 -1.53 20.44 -0.94
N ASN A 46 -2.33 20.29 0.12
CA ASN A 46 -2.93 21.37 0.90
C ASN A 46 -2.28 21.52 2.28
N ALA A 47 -1.14 20.84 2.52
CA ALA A 47 -0.40 20.95 3.76
C ALA A 47 0.29 22.33 3.89
N SER A 48 0.41 22.83 5.13
CA SER A 48 1.07 24.11 5.41
C SER A 48 2.56 24.14 5.04
N LEU A 49 3.24 22.99 5.21
CA LEU A 49 4.59 22.75 4.73
C LEU A 49 4.50 21.92 3.44
N VAL A 50 5.05 22.43 2.34
CA VAL A 50 4.88 21.83 1.03
C VAL A 50 6.14 21.09 0.60
N ASN A 51 6.05 19.77 0.50
CA ASN A 51 7.01 18.97 -0.26
C ASN A 51 6.48 18.78 -1.68
N LEU A 52 7.15 19.37 -2.67
CA LEU A 52 6.71 19.41 -4.07
C LEU A 52 6.64 18.02 -4.74
N LYS A 53 7.42 17.06 -4.26
CA LYS A 53 7.48 15.70 -4.82
C LYS A 53 6.39 14.79 -4.26
N LEU A 54 5.87 15.11 -3.06
CA LEU A 54 5.02 14.22 -2.26
C LEU A 54 3.72 13.84 -2.98
N SER A 55 3.05 14.80 -3.62
CA SER A 55 1.83 14.57 -4.40
C SER A 55 2.03 13.50 -5.48
N ASN A 56 3.08 13.66 -6.27
CA ASN A 56 3.40 12.71 -7.34
C ASN A 56 3.83 11.35 -6.77
N GLN A 57 4.62 11.33 -5.70
CA GLN A 57 5.09 10.11 -5.06
C GLN A 57 3.94 9.27 -4.53
N ILE A 58 2.99 9.87 -3.79
CA ILE A 58 1.79 9.18 -3.28
C ILE A 58 0.91 8.67 -4.43
N THR A 59 0.66 9.52 -5.43
CA THR A 59 -0.19 9.16 -6.56
C THR A 59 0.40 7.96 -7.34
N THR A 60 1.69 8.00 -7.62
CA THR A 60 2.39 6.93 -8.34
C THR A 60 2.45 5.67 -7.50
N ALA A 61 2.82 5.77 -6.22
CA ALA A 61 2.90 4.62 -5.33
C ALA A 61 1.55 3.88 -5.18
N LEU A 62 0.42 4.62 -5.13
CA LEU A 62 -0.90 3.99 -5.08
C LEU A 62 -1.25 3.29 -6.39
N LYS A 63 -0.94 3.89 -7.56
CA LYS A 63 -1.10 3.23 -8.87
C LYS A 63 -0.26 1.96 -8.96
N ASP A 64 1.00 2.02 -8.58
CA ASP A 64 1.94 0.89 -8.61
C ASP A 64 1.50 -0.25 -7.67
N LYS A 65 0.95 0.10 -6.50
CA LYS A 65 0.39 -0.89 -5.57
C LYS A 65 -0.76 -1.67 -6.20
N PHE A 66 -1.73 -0.98 -6.83
CA PHE A 66 -2.83 -1.64 -7.53
C PHE A 66 -2.33 -2.46 -8.72
N GLN A 67 -1.39 -1.95 -9.49
CA GLN A 67 -0.83 -2.66 -10.64
C GLN A 67 -0.08 -3.94 -10.25
N SER A 68 0.66 -3.91 -9.13
CA SER A 68 1.45 -5.05 -8.66
C SER A 68 0.63 -6.10 -7.89
N GLN A 69 -0.40 -5.67 -7.17
CA GLN A 69 -1.16 -6.54 -6.24
C GLN A 69 -2.50 -7.00 -6.80
N THR A 70 -2.94 -6.46 -7.95
CA THR A 70 -4.25 -6.77 -8.52
C THR A 70 -4.16 -7.02 -10.03
N LYS A 71 -5.27 -7.47 -10.62
CA LYS A 71 -5.41 -7.60 -12.08
C LYS A 71 -6.14 -6.41 -12.71
N LEU A 72 -6.36 -5.33 -11.95
CA LEU A 72 -7.05 -4.16 -12.43
C LEU A 72 -6.17 -3.36 -13.41
N ASN A 73 -6.79 -2.84 -14.46
CA ASN A 73 -6.13 -1.92 -15.38
C ASN A 73 -6.18 -0.49 -14.79
N ILE A 74 -5.03 0.16 -14.75
CA ILE A 74 -4.94 1.57 -14.35
C ILE A 74 -5.44 2.43 -15.51
N ILE A 75 -6.42 3.30 -15.26
CA ILE A 75 -6.92 4.27 -16.23
C ILE A 75 -6.93 5.68 -15.62
N GLU A 76 -6.93 6.70 -16.47
CA GLU A 76 -6.79 8.10 -16.02
C GLU A 76 -8.00 8.60 -15.21
N ALA A 77 -9.21 8.19 -15.58
CA ALA A 77 -10.44 8.66 -14.93
C ALA A 77 -11.60 7.67 -15.09
N ARG A 78 -12.56 7.74 -14.18
CA ARG A 78 -13.82 6.98 -14.22
C ARG A 78 -13.65 5.46 -14.21
N GLY A 79 -12.65 4.95 -13.48
CA GLY A 79 -12.50 3.54 -13.18
C GLY A 79 -13.71 2.96 -12.43
N ASP A 80 -13.81 1.65 -12.36
CA ASP A 80 -14.77 0.95 -11.52
C ASP A 80 -14.50 1.26 -10.04
N LEU A 81 -13.21 1.29 -9.68
CA LEU A 81 -12.69 1.81 -8.42
C LEU A 81 -12.03 3.17 -8.66
N GLN A 82 -12.35 4.16 -7.84
CA GLN A 82 -11.84 5.51 -8.01
C GLN A 82 -11.26 6.03 -6.70
N PHE A 83 -10.08 6.61 -6.79
CA PHE A 83 -9.39 7.27 -5.67
C PHE A 83 -9.17 8.73 -5.99
N GLU A 84 -9.53 9.58 -5.04
CA GLU A 84 -9.20 11.00 -4.98
C GLU A 84 -8.67 11.30 -3.59
N GLY A 85 -7.77 12.26 -3.47
CA GLY A 85 -7.26 12.61 -2.14
C GLY A 85 -6.46 13.89 -2.12
N GLU A 86 -6.19 14.31 -0.89
CA GLU A 86 -5.37 15.47 -0.59
C GLU A 86 -4.42 15.17 0.56
N ILE A 87 -3.26 15.82 0.54
CA ILE A 87 -2.31 15.85 1.65
C ILE A 87 -2.76 16.99 2.55
N THR A 88 -3.28 16.67 3.72
CA THR A 88 -3.83 17.64 4.67
C THR A 88 -2.84 18.08 5.72
N ASN A 89 -1.80 17.25 6.01
CA ASN A 89 -0.76 17.58 6.94
C ASN A 89 0.61 17.03 6.50
N TYR A 90 1.61 17.87 6.66
CA TYR A 90 3.02 17.53 6.59
C TYR A 90 3.72 18.37 7.65
N SER A 91 4.10 17.75 8.76
CA SER A 91 4.59 18.51 9.92
C SER A 91 5.69 17.78 10.66
N VAL A 92 6.59 18.56 11.27
CA VAL A 92 7.62 18.07 12.16
C VAL A 92 7.32 18.53 13.58
N SER A 93 7.44 17.63 14.53
CA SER A 93 7.31 17.93 15.96
C SER A 93 8.43 17.25 16.75
N ALA A 94 8.85 17.86 17.86
CA ALA A 94 9.70 17.18 18.82
C ALA A 94 8.90 16.11 19.56
N THR A 95 9.49 14.93 19.74
CA THR A 95 8.89 13.90 20.61
C THR A 95 9.39 14.06 22.03
N ALA A 96 8.51 13.76 23.01
CA ALA A 96 8.87 13.83 24.41
C ALA A 96 10.00 12.84 24.73
N VAL A 97 11.05 13.35 25.37
CA VAL A 97 12.23 12.57 25.76
C VAL A 97 12.05 12.11 27.19
N GLY A 98 12.15 10.80 27.45
CA GLY A 98 12.33 10.30 28.84
C GLY A 98 13.76 10.60 29.31
N VAL A 99 13.97 10.57 30.63
CA VAL A 99 15.23 11.00 31.30
C VAL A 99 16.50 10.33 30.75
N ASP A 100 16.38 9.20 30.03
CA ASP A 100 17.49 8.41 29.46
C ASP A 100 17.34 8.13 27.95
N LYS A 101 16.52 8.88 27.21
CA LYS A 101 16.34 8.67 25.76
C LYS A 101 16.89 9.84 24.95
N ALA A 102 17.52 9.53 23.83
CA ALA A 102 17.95 10.55 22.87
C ALA A 102 16.75 11.39 22.40
N ALA A 103 16.98 12.69 22.21
CA ALA A 103 15.96 13.58 21.67
C ALA A 103 15.61 13.16 20.23
N MET A 104 14.32 13.07 19.92
CA MET A 104 13.82 12.65 18.61
C MET A 104 12.88 13.71 18.03
N ASN A 105 12.90 13.85 16.74
CA ASN A 105 11.89 14.58 15.99
C ASN A 105 10.99 13.58 15.25
N ARG A 106 9.76 13.99 14.97
CA ARG A 106 8.75 13.19 14.28
C ARG A 106 8.26 13.92 13.05
N LEU A 107 8.42 13.30 11.88
CA LEU A 107 7.72 13.71 10.67
C LEU A 107 6.37 13.00 10.59
N THR A 108 5.29 13.75 10.45
CA THR A 108 3.93 13.21 10.29
C THR A 108 3.36 13.65 8.95
N ILE A 109 2.78 12.68 8.20
CA ILE A 109 2.04 12.93 6.96
C ILE A 109 0.62 12.42 7.15
N THR A 110 -0.37 13.24 6.76
CA THR A 110 -1.78 12.87 6.79
C THR A 110 -2.40 13.10 5.42
N LEU A 111 -3.12 12.09 4.95
CA LEU A 111 -3.89 12.12 3.71
C LEU A 111 -5.36 12.03 4.05
N ARG A 112 -6.22 12.81 3.36
CA ARG A 112 -7.65 12.56 3.28
C ARG A 112 -7.92 11.88 1.95
N VAL A 113 -8.58 10.72 1.98
CA VAL A 113 -8.83 9.90 0.80
C VAL A 113 -10.31 9.64 0.65
N SER A 114 -10.82 9.91 -0.53
CA SER A 114 -12.15 9.53 -0.99
C SER A 114 -12.04 8.34 -1.92
N PHE A 115 -12.74 7.28 -1.60
CA PHE A 115 -12.84 6.06 -2.39
C PHE A 115 -14.27 5.85 -2.86
N VAL A 116 -14.43 5.61 -4.15
CA VAL A 116 -15.73 5.31 -4.78
C VAL A 116 -15.62 3.98 -5.50
N ASN A 117 -16.45 3.03 -5.10
CA ASN A 117 -16.69 1.78 -5.78
C ASN A 117 -18.02 1.86 -6.54
N LYS A 118 -17.96 1.89 -7.88
CA LYS A 118 -19.16 1.99 -8.72
C LYS A 118 -20.00 0.70 -8.77
N LEU A 119 -19.41 -0.42 -8.39
CA LEU A 119 -20.06 -1.72 -8.41
C LEU A 119 -20.74 -2.04 -7.08
N ASP A 120 -20.29 -1.40 -5.99
CA ASP A 120 -20.85 -1.53 -4.64
C ASP A 120 -20.68 -0.22 -3.88
N GLU A 121 -21.70 0.63 -3.93
CA GLU A 121 -21.67 1.95 -3.28
C GLU A 121 -21.60 1.86 -1.75
N THR A 122 -21.94 0.73 -1.14
CA THR A 122 -21.84 0.54 0.31
C THR A 122 -20.39 0.52 0.81
N LYS A 123 -19.45 0.30 -0.09
CA LYS A 123 -18.01 0.32 0.17
C LYS A 123 -17.39 1.71 0.04
N ASN A 124 -18.14 2.72 -0.41
CA ASN A 124 -17.65 4.07 -0.53
C ASN A 124 -17.27 4.65 0.84
N TYR A 125 -16.16 5.37 0.87
CA TYR A 125 -15.74 6.07 2.10
C TYR A 125 -14.95 7.34 1.80
N GLU A 126 -14.93 8.23 2.78
CA GLU A 126 -13.97 9.31 2.91
C GLU A 126 -13.31 9.19 4.28
N GLN A 127 -11.99 9.06 4.32
CA GLN A 127 -11.25 8.81 5.55
C GLN A 127 -9.88 9.47 5.53
N SER A 128 -9.42 9.89 6.72
CA SER A 128 -8.04 10.35 6.93
C SER A 128 -7.14 9.20 7.35
N PHE A 129 -5.97 9.12 6.71
CA PHE A 129 -4.89 8.19 7.03
C PHE A 129 -3.68 9.01 7.48
N SER A 130 -3.09 8.65 8.60
CA SER A 130 -1.94 9.36 9.16
C SER A 130 -0.85 8.38 9.56
N ARG A 131 0.37 8.63 9.12
CA ARG A 131 1.56 7.87 9.49
C ARG A 131 2.71 8.81 9.82
N TYR A 132 3.65 8.32 10.60
CA TYR A 132 4.81 9.09 11.00
C TYR A 132 6.07 8.24 11.01
N ALA A 133 7.21 8.92 10.98
CA ALA A 133 8.51 8.32 11.25
C ALA A 133 9.32 9.25 12.16
N ASP A 134 10.06 8.67 13.09
CA ASP A 134 10.90 9.38 14.03
C ASP A 134 12.35 9.38 13.54
N TYR A 135 13.06 10.48 13.81
CA TYR A 135 14.46 10.61 13.48
C TYR A 135 15.22 11.37 14.57
N ASP A 136 16.53 11.13 14.64
CA ASP A 136 17.40 11.74 15.63
C ASP A 136 17.41 13.27 15.50
N SER A 137 17.19 13.99 16.59
CA SER A 137 17.13 15.46 16.60
C SER A 137 18.47 16.13 16.26
N SER A 138 19.57 15.38 16.29
CA SER A 138 20.89 15.88 15.82
C SER A 138 20.95 16.02 14.29
N LYS A 139 20.01 15.41 13.55
CA LYS A 139 19.89 15.51 12.09
C LYS A 139 18.88 16.58 11.71
N THR A 140 19.12 17.26 10.60
CA THR A 140 18.13 18.14 9.98
C THR A 140 17.13 17.32 9.17
N LEU A 141 15.89 17.82 9.00
CA LEU A 141 14.91 17.15 8.16
C LEU A 141 15.47 16.89 6.75
N ALA A 142 16.13 17.88 6.14
CA ALA A 142 16.67 17.77 4.79
C ALA A 142 17.66 16.60 4.59
N GLN A 143 18.34 16.17 5.65
CA GLN A 143 19.28 15.03 5.58
C GLN A 143 18.58 13.67 5.55
N VAL A 144 17.35 13.58 6.01
CA VAL A 144 16.61 12.31 6.20
C VAL A 144 15.25 12.30 5.51
N GLU A 145 14.85 13.42 4.91
CA GLU A 145 13.49 13.63 4.38
C GLU A 145 13.11 12.56 3.34
N ASP A 146 13.95 12.30 2.36
CA ASP A 146 13.63 11.36 1.28
C ASP A 146 13.41 9.93 1.82
N GLU A 147 14.20 9.50 2.82
CA GLU A 147 14.05 8.19 3.47
C GLU A 147 12.75 8.12 4.30
N LEU A 148 12.51 9.13 5.15
CA LEU A 148 11.33 9.18 6.00
C LEU A 148 10.05 9.27 5.17
N VAL A 149 10.02 10.10 4.15
CA VAL A 149 8.88 10.24 3.24
C VAL A 149 8.60 8.92 2.54
N SER A 150 9.64 8.21 2.05
CA SER A 150 9.47 6.90 1.43
C SER A 150 8.83 5.89 2.39
N GLN A 151 9.35 5.79 3.61
CA GLN A 151 8.82 4.89 4.65
C GLN A 151 7.36 5.22 5.01
N ILE A 152 7.05 6.50 5.22
CA ILE A 152 5.70 6.95 5.58
C ILE A 152 4.73 6.71 4.43
N CYS A 153 5.13 7.01 3.18
CA CYS A 153 4.30 6.79 2.00
C CYS A 153 3.97 5.30 1.83
N GLU A 154 4.94 4.40 1.97
CA GLU A 154 4.69 2.96 1.88
C GLU A 154 3.62 2.52 2.88
N ALA A 155 3.74 2.93 4.14
CA ALA A 155 2.77 2.59 5.18
C ALA A 155 1.37 3.18 4.92
N LEU A 156 1.30 4.43 4.41
CA LEU A 156 0.03 5.07 4.05
C LEU A 156 -0.64 4.35 2.88
N ILE A 157 0.12 3.98 1.85
CA ILE A 157 -0.40 3.27 0.68
C ILE A 157 -0.89 1.87 1.07
N ASP A 158 -0.20 1.18 1.97
CA ASP A 158 -0.63 -0.12 2.49
C ASP A 158 -1.95 -0.01 3.26
N ASP A 159 -2.13 1.02 4.08
CA ASP A 159 -3.38 1.27 4.79
C ASP A 159 -4.54 1.56 3.82
N ILE A 160 -4.32 2.46 2.84
CA ILE A 160 -5.33 2.83 1.84
C ILE A 160 -5.73 1.61 1.01
N PHE A 161 -4.74 0.87 0.52
CA PHE A 161 -4.96 -0.35 -0.25
C PHE A 161 -5.74 -1.40 0.56
N SER A 162 -5.28 -1.70 1.78
CA SER A 162 -5.93 -2.68 2.66
C SER A 162 -7.37 -2.28 2.99
N LYS A 163 -7.63 -0.98 3.22
CA LYS A 163 -8.99 -0.48 3.47
C LYS A 163 -9.91 -0.62 2.25
N ALA A 164 -9.37 -0.42 1.05
CA ALA A 164 -10.17 -0.48 -0.18
C ALA A 164 -10.47 -1.90 -0.64
N VAL A 165 -9.55 -2.85 -0.40
CA VAL A 165 -9.63 -4.21 -0.94
C VAL A 165 -9.59 -5.30 0.14
N GLY A 166 -9.50 -4.92 1.40
CA GLY A 166 -9.60 -5.83 2.54
C GLY A 166 -11.05 -6.18 2.82
N ASN A 167 -11.29 -7.42 3.23
CA ASN A 167 -12.61 -7.87 3.66
C ASN A 167 -12.78 -7.49 5.14
N TRP A 168 -13.44 -6.35 5.40
CA TRP A 168 -13.76 -5.86 6.76
C TRP A 168 -15.22 -6.01 7.08
#